data_4841f6d082f97399e416f9d0c63377a0
#
_entry.id   4841f6d082f97399e416f9d0c63377a0
#
_cell.length_a   1.000
_cell.length_b   1.000
_cell.length_c   1.000
_cell.angle_alpha   90.00
_cell.angle_beta   90.00
_cell.angle_gamma   90.00
#
_symmetry.space_group_name_H-M   'P 1'
#
loop_
_entity.id
_entity.type
_entity.pdbx_description
1 polymer ?
#
loop_
_entity_poly.entity_id
_entity_poly.type
_entity_poly.pdbx_seq_one_letter_code
_entity_poly.pdbx_strand_id
1 'polypeptide(L)'
;IYGGETFNVKERLTYKFSDKVKLIGRGGYFNRISKRSNYDDHYMDYSAGLKTVMNLSENDNLEISYGFDQYDKARYVNDERTHDHDYTNRQNTVRALYSHIFGKNTLTAGADFLNDYLTTYQFANNGSKTQNSYDAFAQFDYNPLQWLNIVASLRHDYFSASSQHATTGRLALMTKWKGFSIRANYAGGFRAPTLKEMYMNFDMAGMQMIYGNPDLKPEKSDNFNLALEHTGRVKNAGFLTGQYSLTLMGYYNKYDKRITTEDYADYIPGTGQPDVASRYCNEDGVEVSGIDFSAQYRSDMGLGVKLDYSYLHVGGRSVDSQFSQPRPHSATWRLDYDRQLCSFYRINAALSGRYLSSPDTNIKKHDSSYQLWKFTLQQRFLDAVNLNFTVDNLFGYTPKNYYWSSAMTTGRTFTVGLSIDIDRFVKVF
;
A
#
# COMPACT_ATOMS: atom_id res chain seq x y z
N ILE A 1 -1.74 27.54 17.76
CA ILE A 1 -0.40 27.29 17.15
C ILE A 1 -0.27 25.78 17.02
N TYR A 2 0.00 25.29 15.83
CA TYR A 2 0.32 23.89 15.58
C TYR A 2 1.84 23.75 15.55
N GLY A 3 2.36 22.83 16.34
CA GLY A 3 3.78 22.54 16.42
C GLY A 3 4.01 21.05 16.58
N GLY A 4 5.25 20.63 16.55
CA GLY A 4 5.57 19.24 16.83
C GLY A 4 7.07 18.97 16.80
N GLU A 5 7.44 17.88 17.42
CA GLU A 5 8.79 17.38 17.49
C GLU A 5 8.79 15.94 17.02
N THR A 6 9.80 15.55 16.28
CA THR A 6 9.95 14.15 15.83
C THR A 6 11.39 13.72 16.01
N PHE A 7 11.58 12.59 16.68
CA PHE A 7 12.86 11.93 16.85
C PHE A 7 12.77 10.49 16.32
N ASN A 8 13.73 10.07 15.52
CA ASN A 8 13.76 8.73 14.94
C ASN A 8 15.20 8.23 14.88
N VAL A 9 15.44 7.08 15.49
CA VAL A 9 16.72 6.35 15.42
C VAL A 9 16.44 4.94 14.94
N LYS A 10 17.19 4.48 13.95
CA LYS A 10 17.16 3.10 13.46
C LYS A 10 18.57 2.61 13.25
N GLU A 11 18.84 1.45 13.79
CA GLU A 11 20.12 0.78 13.67
C GLU A 11 19.99 -0.62 13.09
N ARG A 12 21.00 -1.01 12.31
CA ARG A 12 21.10 -2.35 11.76
C ARG A 12 22.55 -2.82 11.84
N LEU A 13 22.76 -3.87 12.60
CA LEU A 13 24.05 -4.53 12.73
C LEU A 13 24.01 -5.86 11.98
N THR A 14 25.09 -6.16 11.26
CA THR A 14 25.25 -7.45 10.59
C THR A 14 26.58 -8.04 11.01
N TYR A 15 26.51 -9.22 11.59
CA TYR A 15 27.69 -9.97 11.99
C TYR A 15 27.77 -11.30 11.22
N LYS A 16 28.89 -11.56 10.58
CA LYS A 16 29.19 -12.83 9.89
C LYS A 16 30.03 -13.70 10.80
N PHE A 17 29.44 -14.77 11.33
CA PHE A 17 30.18 -15.77 12.09
C PHE A 17 31.06 -16.61 11.17
N SER A 18 30.60 -16.86 9.96
CA SER A 18 31.31 -17.58 8.90
C SER A 18 30.68 -17.24 7.55
N ASP A 19 31.20 -17.78 6.46
CA ASP A 19 30.60 -17.68 5.13
C ASP A 19 29.20 -18.33 5.06
N LYS A 20 28.92 -19.24 6.00
CA LYS A 20 27.64 -19.96 6.07
C LYS A 20 26.64 -19.35 7.05
N VAL A 21 27.09 -18.59 8.04
CA VAL A 21 26.20 -18.10 9.13
C VAL A 21 26.34 -16.61 9.32
N LYS A 22 25.22 -15.90 9.17
CA LYS A 22 25.09 -14.46 9.34
C LYS A 22 23.98 -14.12 10.31
N LEU A 23 24.26 -13.24 11.28
CA LEU A 23 23.31 -12.67 12.22
C LEU A 23 23.03 -11.21 11.85
N ILE A 24 21.77 -10.82 11.87
CA ILE A 24 21.32 -9.46 11.60
C ILE A 24 20.48 -9.00 12.78
N GLY A 25 20.97 -8.02 13.53
CA GLY A 25 20.23 -7.30 14.56
C GLY A 25 19.66 -6.00 14.01
N ARG A 26 18.46 -5.66 14.43
CA ARG A 26 17.81 -4.37 14.14
C ARG A 26 17.22 -3.81 15.42
N GLY A 27 17.28 -2.49 15.57
CA GLY A 27 16.64 -1.75 16.63
C GLY A 27 16.10 -0.44 16.10
N GLY A 28 14.97 0.02 16.61
CA GLY A 28 14.38 1.29 16.24
C GLY A 28 13.66 1.93 17.41
N TYR A 29 13.73 3.24 17.46
CA TYR A 29 12.95 4.08 18.35
C TYR A 29 12.43 5.28 17.57
N PHE A 30 11.12 5.50 17.66
CA PHE A 30 10.45 6.66 17.10
C PHE A 30 9.65 7.36 18.19
N ASN A 31 9.75 8.67 18.24
CA ASN A 31 8.93 9.52 19.10
C ASN A 31 8.46 10.74 18.29
N ARG A 32 7.18 11.03 18.36
CA ARG A 32 6.57 12.22 17.80
C ARG A 32 5.61 12.85 18.79
N ILE A 33 5.78 14.12 19.03
CA ILE A 33 4.83 14.96 19.77
C ILE A 33 4.16 15.90 18.76
N SER A 34 2.84 15.86 18.69
CA SER A 34 2.04 16.74 17.85
C SER A 34 1.24 17.69 18.74
N LYS A 35 1.69 18.94 18.80
CA LYS A 35 1.10 20.00 19.63
C LYS A 35 -0.07 20.65 18.91
N ARG A 36 -1.22 20.68 19.56
CA ARG A 36 -2.43 21.32 19.08
C ARG A 36 -2.86 22.40 20.08
N SER A 37 -3.87 23.21 19.73
CA SER A 37 -4.32 24.30 20.58
C SER A 37 -4.79 23.86 21.98
N ASN A 38 -5.38 22.67 22.11
CA ASN A 38 -6.06 22.23 23.33
C ASN A 38 -5.52 20.90 23.88
N TYR A 39 -4.63 20.22 23.15
CA TYR A 39 -4.06 18.94 23.55
C TYR A 39 -2.80 18.62 22.77
N ASP A 40 -2.00 17.72 23.31
CA ASP A 40 -0.83 17.14 22.66
C ASP A 40 -1.05 15.64 22.45
N ASP A 41 -0.79 15.16 21.23
CA ASP A 41 -0.76 13.73 20.93
C ASP A 41 0.70 13.27 20.89
N HIS A 42 1.03 12.28 21.72
CA HIS A 42 2.34 11.62 21.77
C HIS A 42 2.24 10.26 21.09
N TYR A 43 3.19 9.99 20.23
CA TYR A 43 3.32 8.74 19.49
C TYR A 43 4.71 8.17 19.73
N MET A 44 4.80 6.92 20.17
CA MET A 44 6.06 6.22 20.41
C MET A 44 6.02 4.86 19.73
N ASP A 45 7.14 4.47 19.14
CA ASP A 45 7.34 3.17 18.55
C ASP A 45 8.69 2.60 18.99
N TYR A 46 8.68 1.35 19.42
CA TYR A 46 9.85 0.59 19.82
C TYR A 46 9.91 -0.67 18.98
N SER A 47 10.97 -0.84 18.23
CA SER A 47 11.15 -2.05 17.42
C SER A 47 12.49 -2.72 17.67
N ALA A 48 12.49 -4.05 17.71
CA ALA A 48 13.68 -4.87 17.81
C ALA A 48 13.53 -6.10 16.93
N GLY A 49 14.61 -6.56 16.34
CA GLY A 49 14.58 -7.76 15.51
C GLY A 49 15.92 -8.46 15.45
N LEU A 50 15.85 -9.78 15.42
CA LEU A 50 17.00 -10.64 15.25
C LEU A 50 16.71 -11.63 14.13
N LYS A 51 17.62 -11.73 13.16
CA LYS A 51 17.52 -12.68 12.05
C LYS A 51 18.82 -13.42 11.86
N THR A 52 18.75 -14.74 11.88
CA THR A 52 19.86 -15.63 11.52
C THR A 52 19.62 -16.17 10.12
N VAL A 53 20.62 -16.09 9.27
CA VAL A 53 20.64 -16.68 7.94
C VAL A 53 21.73 -17.72 7.90
N MET A 54 21.38 -18.95 7.56
CA MET A 54 22.27 -20.12 7.53
C MET A 54 22.25 -20.77 6.17
N ASN A 55 23.36 -20.75 5.46
CA ASN A 55 23.58 -21.53 4.25
C ASN A 55 24.06 -22.92 4.67
N LEU A 56 23.12 -23.87 4.81
CA LEU A 56 23.40 -25.23 5.27
C LEU A 56 24.23 -26.02 4.23
N SER A 57 23.91 -25.75 2.95
CA SER A 57 24.68 -26.24 1.80
C SER A 57 24.65 -25.21 0.67
N GLU A 58 25.19 -25.52 -0.51
CA GLU A 58 25.08 -24.67 -1.71
C GLU A 58 23.62 -24.51 -2.18
N ASN A 59 22.78 -25.50 -1.87
CA ASN A 59 21.39 -25.53 -2.29
C ASN A 59 20.39 -25.28 -1.15
N ASP A 60 20.85 -25.25 0.11
CA ASP A 60 20.00 -25.19 1.30
C ASP A 60 20.22 -23.90 2.09
N ASN A 61 19.15 -23.15 2.27
CA ASN A 61 19.15 -21.95 3.11
C ASN A 61 18.08 -22.07 4.19
N LEU A 62 18.44 -21.74 5.43
CA LEU A 62 17.54 -21.64 6.57
C LEU A 62 17.61 -20.23 7.16
N GLU A 63 16.48 -19.59 7.30
CA GLU A 63 16.32 -18.30 7.96
C GLU A 63 15.43 -18.45 9.19
N ILE A 64 15.88 -17.95 10.33
CA ILE A 64 15.06 -17.85 11.54
C ILE A 64 15.07 -16.40 11.98
N SER A 65 13.92 -15.83 12.24
CA SER A 65 13.81 -14.44 12.68
C SER A 65 12.82 -14.29 13.82
N TYR A 66 13.15 -13.36 14.70
CA TYR A 66 12.29 -12.82 15.74
C TYR A 66 12.14 -11.31 15.51
N GLY A 67 10.94 -10.79 15.69
CA GLY A 67 10.63 -9.38 15.66
C GLY A 67 9.74 -8.99 16.83
N PHE A 68 10.06 -7.86 17.43
CA PHE A 68 9.27 -7.18 18.44
C PHE A 68 8.93 -5.78 17.91
N ASP A 69 7.67 -5.38 18.07
CA ASP A 69 7.19 -4.05 17.75
C ASP A 69 6.17 -3.61 18.79
N GLN A 70 6.31 -2.39 19.31
CA GLN A 70 5.33 -1.80 20.22
C GLN A 70 5.09 -0.36 19.82
N TYR A 71 3.84 -0.05 19.49
CA TYR A 71 3.35 1.28 19.19
C TYR A 71 2.43 1.79 20.30
N ASP A 72 2.78 2.94 20.85
CA ASP A 72 2.02 3.63 21.87
C ASP A 72 1.51 4.99 21.36
N LYS A 73 0.25 5.30 21.66
CA LYS A 73 -0.31 6.64 21.51
C LYS A 73 -0.88 7.10 22.84
N ALA A 74 -0.61 8.34 23.21
CA ALA A 74 -1.19 8.99 24.38
C ALA A 74 -1.60 10.41 24.06
N ARG A 75 -2.73 10.86 24.60
CA ARG A 75 -3.19 12.24 24.53
C ARG A 75 -3.03 12.92 25.89
N TYR A 76 -2.55 14.15 25.84
CA TYR A 76 -2.37 15.00 27.03
C TYR A 76 -3.18 16.27 26.86
N VAL A 77 -3.90 16.67 27.92
CA VAL A 77 -4.60 17.94 28.04
C VAL A 77 -4.10 18.61 29.35
N ASN A 78 -3.54 19.82 29.22
CA ASN A 78 -2.90 20.52 30.35
C ASN A 78 -1.84 19.64 31.04
N ASP A 79 -1.00 18.96 30.30
CA ASP A 79 0.05 18.04 30.75
C ASP A 79 -0.45 16.77 31.48
N GLU A 80 -1.76 16.58 31.59
CA GLU A 80 -2.37 15.38 32.15
C GLU A 80 -2.83 14.42 31.05
N ARG A 81 -2.55 13.14 31.23
CA ARG A 81 -2.96 12.08 30.30
C ARG A 81 -4.48 11.91 30.35
N THR A 82 -5.16 11.90 29.20
CA THR A 82 -6.62 11.85 29.13
C THR A 82 -7.21 10.48 29.46
N HIS A 83 -6.47 9.40 29.23
CA HIS A 83 -6.87 8.02 29.53
C HIS A 83 -5.66 7.21 30.00
N ASP A 84 -5.86 6.23 30.86
CA ASP A 84 -4.79 5.35 31.31
C ASP A 84 -4.13 4.60 30.15
N HIS A 85 -4.94 4.20 29.15
CA HIS A 85 -4.50 3.52 27.95
C HIS A 85 -5.21 4.09 26.72
N ASP A 86 -4.63 5.12 26.09
CA ASP A 86 -5.18 5.62 24.84
C ASP A 86 -5.09 4.56 23.73
N TYR A 87 -3.90 4.02 23.54
CA TYR A 87 -3.66 2.96 22.58
C TYR A 87 -2.25 2.37 22.77
N THR A 88 -2.14 1.09 23.03
CA THR A 88 -0.89 0.33 23.00
C THR A 88 -1.09 -0.94 22.22
N ASN A 89 -0.39 -1.08 21.10
CA ASN A 89 -0.32 -2.31 20.32
C ASN A 89 1.09 -2.88 20.43
N ARG A 90 1.21 -4.17 20.79
CA ARG A 90 2.48 -4.87 20.90
C ARG A 90 2.42 -6.16 20.13
N GLN A 91 3.40 -6.38 19.27
CA GLN A 91 3.49 -7.56 18.43
C GLN A 91 4.82 -8.28 18.64
N ASN A 92 4.75 -9.59 18.74
CA ASN A 92 5.92 -10.48 18.72
C ASN A 92 5.73 -11.44 17.54
N THR A 93 6.73 -11.51 16.67
CA THR A 93 6.73 -12.39 15.50
C THR A 93 7.92 -13.34 15.54
N VAL A 94 7.65 -14.61 15.21
CA VAL A 94 8.71 -15.61 14.96
C VAL A 94 8.46 -16.18 13.59
N ARG A 95 9.50 -16.26 12.76
CA ARG A 95 9.43 -16.88 11.44
C ARG A 95 10.59 -17.83 11.24
N ALA A 96 10.30 -19.02 10.73
CA ALA A 96 11.28 -19.96 10.20
C ALA A 96 11.00 -20.16 8.70
N LEU A 97 12.02 -20.06 7.87
CA LEU A 97 11.94 -20.20 6.43
C LEU A 97 13.08 -21.09 5.93
N TYR A 98 12.74 -22.17 5.27
CA TYR A 98 13.68 -23.06 4.61
C TYR A 98 13.49 -23.02 3.10
N SER A 99 14.59 -22.95 2.37
CA SER A 99 14.60 -23.01 0.91
C SER A 99 15.60 -24.04 0.43
N HIS A 100 15.18 -24.86 -0.56
CA HIS A 100 16.02 -25.84 -1.23
C HIS A 100 15.96 -25.66 -2.75
N ILE A 101 17.13 -25.67 -3.40
CA ILE A 101 17.27 -25.49 -4.84
C ILE A 101 17.48 -26.85 -5.51
N PHE A 102 16.57 -27.24 -6.40
CA PHE A 102 16.63 -28.44 -7.23
C PHE A 102 16.99 -28.06 -8.67
N GLY A 103 18.22 -27.91 -9.00
CA GLY A 103 18.64 -27.44 -10.32
C GLY A 103 18.10 -26.04 -10.65
N LYS A 104 17.03 -25.95 -11.45
CA LYS A 104 16.37 -24.67 -11.78
C LYS A 104 15.13 -24.37 -10.96
N ASN A 105 14.75 -25.29 -10.07
CA ASN A 105 13.51 -25.21 -9.29
C ASN A 105 13.85 -24.91 -7.84
N THR A 106 12.88 -24.30 -7.13
CA THR A 106 13.08 -23.96 -5.71
C THR A 106 11.85 -24.38 -4.91
N LEU A 107 12.07 -25.14 -3.84
CA LEU A 107 11.08 -25.38 -2.81
C LEU A 107 11.35 -24.43 -1.64
N THR A 108 10.33 -23.70 -1.21
CA THR A 108 10.38 -22.88 0.01
C THR A 108 9.26 -23.34 0.93
N ALA A 109 9.60 -23.62 2.18
CA ALA A 109 8.63 -23.95 3.24
C ALA A 109 8.89 -23.07 4.46
N GLY A 110 7.84 -22.71 5.17
CA GLY A 110 7.99 -21.85 6.34
C GLY A 110 6.84 -21.99 7.32
N ALA A 111 7.08 -21.46 8.52
CA ALA A 111 6.07 -21.32 9.56
C ALA A 111 6.25 -19.98 10.27
N ASP A 112 5.11 -19.35 10.60
CA ASP A 112 5.08 -18.08 11.33
C ASP A 112 4.27 -18.23 12.62
N PHE A 113 4.68 -17.49 13.62
CA PHE A 113 3.92 -17.23 14.84
C PHE A 113 3.82 -15.72 15.05
N LEU A 114 2.64 -15.22 15.31
CA LEU A 114 2.39 -13.83 15.70
C LEU A 114 1.57 -13.81 17.00
N ASN A 115 2.08 -13.09 17.99
CA ASN A 115 1.32 -12.67 19.16
C ASN A 115 1.02 -11.18 19.01
N ASP A 116 -0.27 -10.82 18.94
CA ASP A 116 -0.77 -9.46 18.81
C ASP A 116 -1.56 -9.11 20.08
N TYR A 117 -1.08 -8.09 20.84
CA TYR A 117 -1.69 -7.56 22.05
C TYR A 117 -2.10 -6.12 21.81
N LEU A 118 -3.35 -5.80 22.12
CA LEU A 118 -3.89 -4.46 22.03
C LEU A 118 -4.63 -4.08 23.31
N THR A 119 -4.28 -2.91 23.87
CA THR A 119 -5.06 -2.24 24.90
C THR A 119 -5.41 -0.83 24.45
N THR A 120 -6.65 -0.41 24.72
CA THR A 120 -7.14 0.91 24.33
C THR A 120 -8.42 1.25 25.09
N TYR A 121 -8.62 2.55 25.39
CA TYR A 121 -9.87 3.05 25.95
C TYR A 121 -11.08 2.81 25.01
N GLN A 122 -10.84 2.53 23.73
CA GLN A 122 -11.88 2.23 22.75
C GLN A 122 -12.49 0.83 22.94
N PHE A 123 -11.94 0.01 23.84
CA PHE A 123 -12.57 -1.23 24.27
C PHE A 123 -13.45 -0.99 25.49
N ALA A 124 -14.51 -1.77 25.65
CA ALA A 124 -15.31 -1.72 26.86
C ALA A 124 -14.42 -1.89 28.10
N ASN A 125 -14.59 -1.02 29.08
CA ASN A 125 -13.84 -0.98 30.35
C ASN A 125 -12.32 -0.81 30.21
N ASN A 126 -11.84 -0.06 29.21
CA ASN A 126 -10.40 0.16 28.95
C ASN A 126 -9.61 -1.16 28.90
N GLY A 127 -10.21 -2.18 28.31
CA GLY A 127 -9.69 -3.54 28.35
C GLY A 127 -8.50 -3.78 27.41
N SER A 128 -7.92 -4.96 27.59
CA SER A 128 -6.92 -5.50 26.66
C SER A 128 -7.41 -6.77 25.99
N LYS A 129 -6.92 -7.02 24.77
CA LYS A 129 -7.19 -8.22 23.99
C LYS A 129 -5.90 -8.75 23.40
N THR A 130 -5.85 -10.07 23.23
CA THR A 130 -4.70 -10.75 22.63
C THR A 130 -5.17 -11.72 21.56
N GLN A 131 -4.45 -11.78 20.47
CA GLN A 131 -4.60 -12.78 19.42
C GLN A 131 -3.26 -13.43 19.14
N ASN A 132 -3.26 -14.77 19.10
CA ASN A 132 -2.15 -15.55 18.57
C ASN A 132 -2.53 -16.06 17.19
N SER A 133 -1.65 -15.96 16.22
CA SER A 133 -1.79 -16.64 14.95
C SER A 133 -0.61 -17.58 14.70
N TYR A 134 -0.92 -18.69 14.07
CA TYR A 134 0.03 -19.73 13.68
C TYR A 134 -0.23 -20.05 12.23
N ASP A 135 0.80 -20.08 11.43
CA ASP A 135 0.68 -20.51 10.06
C ASP A 135 1.85 -21.36 9.59
N ALA A 136 1.58 -22.17 8.60
CA ALA A 136 2.57 -22.92 7.86
C ALA A 136 2.27 -22.86 6.37
N PHE A 137 3.32 -22.78 5.56
CA PHE A 137 3.20 -22.70 4.11
C PHE A 137 4.32 -23.44 3.38
N ALA A 138 4.01 -23.84 2.14
CA ALA A 138 4.99 -24.33 1.20
C ALA A 138 4.75 -23.72 -0.19
N GLN A 139 5.81 -23.44 -0.91
CA GLN A 139 5.80 -22.91 -2.27
C GLN A 139 6.81 -23.66 -3.12
N PHE A 140 6.41 -24.05 -4.31
CA PHE A 140 7.28 -24.64 -5.31
C PHE A 140 7.35 -23.77 -6.55
N ASP A 141 8.55 -23.32 -6.90
CA ASP A 141 8.87 -22.59 -8.12
C ASP A 141 9.45 -23.59 -9.12
N TYR A 142 8.69 -23.90 -10.13
CA TYR A 142 8.99 -24.92 -11.14
C TYR A 142 9.27 -24.29 -12.49
N ASN A 143 10.45 -24.55 -13.02
CA ASN A 143 10.97 -24.03 -14.29
C ASN A 143 11.22 -25.17 -15.29
N PRO A 144 10.16 -25.83 -15.82
CA PRO A 144 10.33 -27.00 -16.70
C PRO A 144 11.01 -26.64 -18.02
N LEU A 145 10.78 -25.42 -18.51
CA LEU A 145 11.30 -24.94 -19.79
C LEU A 145 11.85 -23.52 -19.61
N GLN A 146 12.75 -23.08 -20.47
CA GLN A 146 13.34 -21.73 -20.39
C GLN A 146 12.31 -20.60 -20.56
N TRP A 147 11.20 -20.90 -21.22
CA TRP A 147 10.12 -19.95 -21.49
C TRP A 147 8.91 -20.12 -20.57
N LEU A 148 8.89 -21.11 -19.66
CA LEU A 148 7.75 -21.41 -18.78
C LEU A 148 8.21 -21.50 -17.33
N ASN A 149 7.60 -20.68 -16.50
CA ASN A 149 7.70 -20.72 -15.03
C ASN A 149 6.31 -20.97 -14.42
N ILE A 150 6.25 -21.85 -13.44
CA ILE A 150 5.05 -22.22 -12.69
C ILE A 150 5.37 -22.08 -11.21
N VAL A 151 4.56 -21.30 -10.48
CA VAL A 151 4.67 -21.20 -9.01
C VAL A 151 3.36 -21.67 -8.40
N ALA A 152 3.45 -22.68 -7.52
CA ALA A 152 2.32 -23.17 -6.75
C ALA A 152 2.63 -23.01 -5.26
N SER A 153 1.67 -22.56 -4.45
CA SER A 153 1.81 -22.49 -3.01
C SER A 153 0.52 -22.83 -2.29
N LEU A 154 0.69 -23.34 -1.06
CA LEU A 154 -0.38 -23.63 -0.12
C LEU A 154 0.02 -23.06 1.23
N ARG A 155 -0.94 -22.44 1.94
CA ARG A 155 -0.78 -21.90 3.28
C ARG A 155 -1.98 -22.26 4.13
N HIS A 156 -1.72 -22.59 5.40
CA HIS A 156 -2.75 -22.80 6.41
C HIS A 156 -2.49 -21.89 7.61
N ASP A 157 -3.53 -21.17 8.02
CA ASP A 157 -3.51 -20.21 9.11
C ASP A 157 -4.51 -20.59 10.19
N TYR A 158 -4.18 -20.31 11.47
CA TYR A 158 -5.06 -20.40 12.63
C TYR A 158 -4.99 -19.11 13.45
N PHE A 159 -6.14 -18.60 13.89
CA PHE A 159 -6.29 -17.38 14.69
C PHE A 159 -7.03 -17.66 16.00
N SER A 160 -6.39 -17.44 17.15
CA SER A 160 -6.90 -17.83 18.46
C SER A 160 -8.10 -17.01 18.93
N ALA A 161 -8.14 -15.69 18.66
CA ALA A 161 -9.20 -14.81 19.15
C ALA A 161 -10.56 -15.13 18.53
N SER A 162 -10.59 -15.48 17.25
CA SER A 162 -11.80 -15.90 16.53
C SER A 162 -11.97 -17.41 16.43
N SER A 163 -10.97 -18.21 16.89
CA SER A 163 -10.92 -19.68 16.74
C SER A 163 -11.12 -20.13 15.28
N GLN A 164 -10.60 -19.37 14.32
CA GLN A 164 -10.80 -19.57 12.88
C GLN A 164 -9.57 -20.16 12.21
N HIS A 165 -9.84 -20.98 11.20
CA HIS A 165 -8.82 -21.56 10.31
C HIS A 165 -9.04 -21.09 8.88
N ALA A 166 -7.96 -20.91 8.14
CA ALA A 166 -7.99 -20.68 6.71
C ALA A 166 -6.93 -21.50 5.99
N THR A 167 -7.32 -22.05 4.85
CA THR A 167 -6.37 -22.64 3.91
C THR A 167 -6.49 -21.86 2.60
N THR A 168 -5.38 -21.34 2.11
CA THR A 168 -5.31 -20.58 0.87
C THR A 168 -4.29 -21.20 -0.07
N GLY A 169 -4.60 -21.20 -1.36
CA GLY A 169 -3.74 -21.67 -2.42
C GLY A 169 -3.43 -20.59 -3.43
N ARG A 170 -2.30 -20.70 -4.09
CA ARG A 170 -1.91 -19.85 -5.21
C ARG A 170 -1.32 -20.67 -6.32
N LEU A 171 -1.69 -20.33 -7.58
CA LEU A 171 -1.06 -20.83 -8.77
C LEU A 171 -0.74 -19.66 -9.69
N ALA A 172 0.52 -19.50 -10.05
CA ALA A 172 0.97 -18.49 -10.99
C ALA A 172 1.72 -19.16 -12.17
N LEU A 173 1.40 -18.71 -13.36
CA LEU A 173 2.01 -19.15 -14.62
C LEU A 173 2.63 -17.94 -15.29
N MET A 174 3.85 -18.08 -15.80
CA MET A 174 4.49 -17.08 -16.63
C MET A 174 5.14 -17.74 -17.83
N THR A 175 4.84 -17.21 -19.01
CA THR A 175 5.51 -17.61 -20.25
C THR A 175 6.12 -16.40 -20.96
N LYS A 176 7.28 -16.62 -21.61
CA LYS A 176 8.00 -15.60 -22.37
C LYS A 176 8.33 -16.11 -23.77
N TRP A 177 7.99 -15.32 -24.79
CA TRP A 177 8.29 -15.66 -26.18
C TRP A 177 8.43 -14.41 -27.05
N LYS A 178 9.58 -14.21 -27.66
CA LYS A 178 9.87 -13.13 -28.64
C LYS A 178 9.35 -11.74 -28.22
N GLY A 179 9.64 -11.31 -26.98
CA GLY A 179 9.21 -10.00 -26.45
C GLY A 179 7.82 -10.01 -25.81
N PHE A 180 7.03 -11.07 -26.00
CA PHE A 180 5.78 -11.28 -25.26
C PHE A 180 6.04 -11.94 -23.91
N SER A 181 5.28 -11.53 -22.89
CA SER A 181 5.18 -12.18 -21.59
C SER A 181 3.70 -12.31 -21.23
N ILE A 182 3.26 -13.53 -20.96
CA ILE A 182 1.91 -13.78 -20.46
C ILE A 182 2.03 -14.27 -19.03
N ARG A 183 1.26 -13.66 -18.14
CA ARG A 183 1.18 -14.05 -16.73
C ARG A 183 -0.28 -14.31 -16.37
N ALA A 184 -0.55 -15.50 -15.86
CA ALA A 184 -1.85 -15.85 -15.28
C ALA A 184 -1.64 -16.19 -13.81
N ASN A 185 -2.49 -15.68 -12.93
CA ASN A 185 -2.39 -15.91 -11.49
C ASN A 185 -3.79 -16.13 -10.91
N TYR A 186 -3.89 -17.17 -10.10
CA TYR A 186 -4.98 -17.37 -9.15
C TYR A 186 -4.40 -17.33 -7.75
N ALA A 187 -5.07 -16.63 -6.83
CA ALA A 187 -4.72 -16.62 -5.41
C ALA A 187 -5.97 -16.55 -4.55
N GLY A 188 -6.14 -17.54 -3.69
CA GLY A 188 -7.04 -17.46 -2.56
C GLY A 188 -6.50 -16.47 -1.53
N GLY A 189 -7.36 -15.62 -0.98
CA GLY A 189 -7.03 -14.67 0.07
C GLY A 189 -7.87 -14.94 1.32
N PHE A 190 -7.33 -14.52 2.47
CA PHE A 190 -7.99 -14.64 3.75
C PHE A 190 -7.57 -13.47 4.66
N ARG A 191 -8.53 -12.94 5.42
CA ARG A 191 -8.27 -11.93 6.45
C ARG A 191 -9.09 -12.24 7.71
N ALA A 192 -8.41 -12.50 8.82
CA ALA A 192 -9.09 -12.63 10.11
C ALA A 192 -9.60 -11.25 10.57
N PRO A 193 -10.71 -11.20 11.32
CA PRO A 193 -11.13 -9.99 12.01
C PRO A 193 -10.02 -9.48 12.94
N THR A 194 -9.81 -8.19 12.95
CA THR A 194 -8.89 -7.54 13.89
C THR A 194 -9.49 -7.44 15.29
N LEU A 195 -8.65 -7.27 16.29
CA LEU A 195 -9.12 -7.06 17.68
C LEU A 195 -10.04 -5.84 17.78
N LYS A 196 -9.80 -4.79 16.99
CA LYS A 196 -10.69 -3.61 16.94
C LYS A 196 -12.05 -3.95 16.34
N GLU A 197 -12.08 -4.61 15.21
CA GLU A 197 -13.34 -5.00 14.54
C GLU A 197 -14.19 -5.91 15.42
N MET A 198 -13.57 -6.73 16.26
CA MET A 198 -14.29 -7.61 17.18
C MET A 198 -14.75 -6.94 18.47
N TYR A 199 -13.95 -6.02 19.04
CA TYR A 199 -14.14 -5.59 20.43
C TYR A 199 -14.28 -4.08 20.62
N MET A 200 -14.33 -3.28 19.55
CA MET A 200 -14.51 -1.85 19.65
C MET A 200 -15.85 -1.50 20.31
N ASN A 201 -15.83 -0.51 21.19
CA ASN A 201 -16.98 0.17 21.76
C ASN A 201 -16.61 1.62 21.94
N PHE A 202 -16.72 2.40 20.87
CA PHE A 202 -16.09 3.69 20.75
C PHE A 202 -17.09 4.80 20.39
N ASP A 203 -17.18 5.81 21.25
CA ASP A 203 -17.86 7.06 20.95
C ASP A 203 -16.92 8.02 20.20
N MET A 204 -17.27 8.32 18.96
CA MET A 204 -16.57 9.32 18.14
C MET A 204 -17.01 10.73 18.53
N ALA A 205 -16.67 11.16 19.75
CA ALA A 205 -16.95 12.51 20.29
C ALA A 205 -18.44 12.94 20.18
N GLY A 206 -19.36 12.01 20.46
CA GLY A 206 -20.81 12.25 20.43
C GLY A 206 -21.41 12.33 19.03
N MET A 207 -20.62 12.10 17.97
CA MET A 207 -21.11 12.12 16.60
C MET A 207 -21.60 10.75 16.14
N GLN A 208 -20.98 9.67 16.59
CA GLN A 208 -21.29 8.30 16.17
C GLN A 208 -20.72 7.30 17.17
N MET A 209 -21.48 6.26 17.49
CA MET A 209 -20.96 5.08 18.18
C MET A 209 -20.50 4.03 17.17
N ILE A 210 -19.37 3.37 17.44
CA ILE A 210 -18.85 2.28 16.64
C ILE A 210 -18.73 1.04 17.52
N TYR A 211 -19.49 0.00 17.17
CA TYR A 211 -19.49 -1.26 17.88
C TYR A 211 -18.71 -2.34 17.13
N GLY A 212 -17.86 -3.04 17.85
CA GLY A 212 -17.24 -4.28 17.40
C GLY A 212 -18.25 -5.43 17.36
N ASN A 213 -17.87 -6.50 16.68
CA ASN A 213 -18.67 -7.70 16.58
C ASN A 213 -17.79 -8.95 16.77
N PRO A 214 -17.85 -9.62 17.95
CA PRO A 214 -17.08 -10.85 18.19
C PRO A 214 -17.45 -12.03 17.29
N ASP A 215 -18.65 -12.01 16.69
CA ASP A 215 -19.17 -13.07 15.82
C ASP A 215 -18.71 -12.93 14.36
N LEU A 216 -17.86 -11.95 14.05
CA LEU A 216 -17.32 -11.76 12.71
C LEU A 216 -16.63 -13.01 12.21
N LYS A 217 -16.95 -13.35 10.98
CA LYS A 217 -16.29 -14.43 10.23
C LYS A 217 -15.13 -13.85 9.41
N PRO A 218 -14.10 -14.67 9.16
CA PRO A 218 -13.02 -14.26 8.31
C PRO A 218 -13.50 -13.91 6.90
N GLU A 219 -12.93 -12.85 6.36
CA GLU A 219 -13.06 -12.47 4.97
C GLU A 219 -12.26 -13.43 4.10
N LYS A 220 -12.84 -13.91 3.01
CA LYS A 220 -12.19 -14.75 2.00
C LYS A 220 -12.25 -14.06 0.65
N SER A 221 -11.27 -14.31 -0.18
CA SER A 221 -11.29 -13.83 -1.55
C SER A 221 -10.70 -14.84 -2.53
N ASP A 222 -11.24 -14.82 -3.74
CA ASP A 222 -10.69 -15.48 -4.91
C ASP A 222 -10.25 -14.42 -5.91
N ASN A 223 -8.97 -14.42 -6.25
CA ASN A 223 -8.35 -13.39 -7.09
C ASN A 223 -7.80 -14.03 -8.37
N PHE A 224 -8.27 -13.59 -9.53
CA PHE A 224 -7.82 -14.01 -10.85
C PHE A 224 -7.22 -12.82 -11.59
N ASN A 225 -6.02 -12.98 -12.13
CA ASN A 225 -5.35 -11.98 -12.94
C ASN A 225 -4.77 -12.62 -14.19
N LEU A 226 -4.94 -11.96 -15.32
CA LEU A 226 -4.30 -12.30 -16.59
C LEU A 226 -3.65 -11.05 -17.16
N ALA A 227 -2.35 -11.09 -17.38
CA ALA A 227 -1.60 -9.98 -17.96
C ALA A 227 -0.86 -10.44 -19.23
N LEU A 228 -0.97 -9.63 -20.28
CA LEU A 228 -0.22 -9.72 -21.51
C LEU A 228 0.71 -8.51 -21.60
N GLU A 229 1.99 -8.74 -21.74
CA GLU A 229 2.99 -7.70 -21.93
C GLU A 229 3.75 -7.94 -23.23
N HIS A 230 4.02 -6.88 -23.97
CA HIS A 230 4.92 -6.91 -25.11
C HIS A 230 5.94 -5.80 -25.00
N THR A 231 7.21 -6.15 -25.05
CA THR A 231 8.33 -5.21 -25.07
C THR A 231 9.08 -5.33 -26.39
N GLY A 232 9.46 -4.20 -26.93
CA GLY A 232 10.14 -4.19 -28.21
C GLY A 232 10.89 -2.89 -28.45
N ARG A 233 11.49 -2.82 -29.67
CA ARG A 233 12.25 -1.68 -30.10
C ARG A 233 11.83 -1.26 -31.52
N VAL A 234 11.47 -0.01 -31.67
CA VAL A 234 11.33 0.63 -32.99
C VAL A 234 12.74 0.92 -33.53
N LYS A 235 13.07 0.37 -34.67
CA LYS A 235 14.40 0.49 -35.31
C LYS A 235 14.31 1.37 -36.57
N ASN A 236 15.38 2.06 -36.90
CA ASN A 236 15.54 2.82 -38.15
C ASN A 236 14.44 3.87 -38.41
N ALA A 237 13.90 4.45 -37.34
CA ALA A 237 12.83 5.45 -37.42
C ALA A 237 13.31 6.88 -37.07
N GLY A 238 14.61 7.17 -37.25
CA GLY A 238 15.19 8.48 -36.91
C GLY A 238 14.93 8.88 -35.46
N PHE A 239 14.31 10.06 -35.26
CA PHE A 239 13.96 10.58 -33.94
C PHE A 239 13.06 9.63 -33.12
N LEU A 240 12.27 8.78 -33.78
CA LEU A 240 11.40 7.80 -33.16
C LEU A 240 12.05 6.43 -32.96
N THR A 241 13.36 6.29 -33.17
CA THR A 241 14.09 5.07 -32.78
C THR A 241 14.09 4.98 -31.24
N GLY A 242 13.64 3.84 -30.66
CA GLY A 242 13.48 3.75 -29.22
C GLY A 242 12.86 2.44 -28.76
N GLN A 243 12.57 2.34 -27.48
CA GLN A 243 12.00 1.17 -26.83
C GLN A 243 10.53 1.43 -26.43
N TYR A 244 9.73 0.38 -26.46
CA TYR A 244 8.36 0.44 -25.99
C TYR A 244 8.01 -0.77 -25.12
N SER A 245 7.03 -0.56 -24.25
CA SER A 245 6.38 -1.60 -23.45
C SER A 245 4.87 -1.36 -23.49
N LEU A 246 4.11 -2.41 -23.79
CA LEU A 246 2.65 -2.44 -23.77
C LEU A 246 2.22 -3.50 -22.78
N THR A 247 1.32 -3.17 -21.88
CA THR A 247 0.74 -4.11 -20.91
C THR A 247 -0.77 -4.00 -20.93
N LEU A 248 -1.44 -5.13 -21.03
CA LEU A 248 -2.89 -5.26 -20.84
C LEU A 248 -3.12 -6.28 -19.73
N MET A 249 -3.85 -5.91 -18.70
CA MET A 249 -4.18 -6.77 -17.57
C MET A 249 -5.69 -6.75 -17.33
N GLY A 250 -6.29 -7.92 -17.21
CA GLY A 250 -7.63 -8.12 -16.70
C GLY A 250 -7.58 -8.78 -15.32
N TYR A 251 -8.50 -8.39 -14.43
CA TYR A 251 -8.60 -9.00 -13.12
C TYR A 251 -10.07 -9.18 -12.71
N TYR A 252 -10.29 -10.20 -11.89
CA TYR A 252 -11.56 -10.47 -11.23
C TYR A 252 -11.29 -10.94 -9.81
N ASN A 253 -11.88 -10.26 -8.82
CA ASN A 253 -11.76 -10.55 -7.41
C ASN A 253 -13.17 -10.72 -6.83
N LYS A 254 -13.40 -11.83 -6.20
CA LYS A 254 -14.64 -12.12 -5.46
C LYS A 254 -14.33 -12.16 -3.98
N TYR A 255 -15.14 -11.47 -3.18
CA TYR A 255 -15.02 -11.42 -1.72
C TYR A 255 -16.25 -12.04 -1.08
N ASP A 256 -16.00 -13.01 -0.21
CA ASP A 256 -17.02 -13.59 0.65
C ASP A 256 -16.78 -13.14 2.09
N LYS A 257 -17.84 -12.80 2.81
CA LYS A 257 -17.78 -12.34 4.20
C LYS A 257 -16.89 -11.10 4.41
N ARG A 258 -16.88 -10.17 3.44
CA ARG A 258 -16.16 -8.91 3.59
C ARG A 258 -16.53 -8.23 4.90
N ILE A 259 -15.54 -7.82 5.68
CA ILE A 259 -15.77 -7.09 6.94
C ILE A 259 -15.95 -5.61 6.62
N THR A 260 -17.10 -5.08 6.98
CA THR A 260 -17.51 -3.68 6.79
C THR A 260 -18.30 -3.21 8.00
N THR A 261 -18.93 -2.05 7.92
CA THR A 261 -19.85 -1.55 8.94
C THR A 261 -21.24 -1.37 8.34
N GLU A 262 -22.26 -1.63 9.13
CA GLU A 262 -23.65 -1.35 8.83
C GLU A 262 -24.23 -0.34 9.82
N ASP A 263 -25.28 0.36 9.43
CA ASP A 263 -26.02 1.21 10.35
C ASP A 263 -26.67 0.35 11.43
N TYR A 264 -26.44 0.70 12.67
CA TYR A 264 -26.92 -0.04 13.82
C TYR A 264 -27.86 0.84 14.64
N ALA A 265 -29.15 0.48 14.64
CA ALA A 265 -30.18 1.22 15.38
C ALA A 265 -30.13 0.81 16.86
N ASP A 266 -29.11 1.30 17.58
CA ASP A 266 -29.07 1.13 19.03
C ASP A 266 -29.08 2.50 19.72
N TYR A 267 -29.74 2.56 20.86
CA TYR A 267 -29.87 3.76 21.64
C TYR A 267 -28.57 4.03 22.43
N ILE A 268 -27.98 5.21 22.26
CA ILE A 268 -26.86 5.63 23.09
C ILE A 268 -27.42 6.03 24.46
N PRO A 269 -27.22 5.23 25.52
CA PRO A 269 -27.77 5.55 26.84
C PRO A 269 -27.25 6.90 27.34
N GLY A 270 -28.17 7.80 27.68
CA GLY A 270 -27.86 9.08 28.30
C GLY A 270 -27.78 10.30 27.39
N THR A 271 -27.83 10.15 26.07
CA THR A 271 -27.75 11.31 25.14
C THR A 271 -29.11 11.83 24.69
N GLY A 272 -30.17 11.04 24.79
CA GLY A 272 -31.51 11.42 24.30
C GLY A 272 -31.61 11.63 22.80
N GLN A 273 -30.55 11.36 22.05
CA GLN A 273 -30.48 11.51 20.60
C GLN A 273 -30.71 10.14 19.95
N PRO A 274 -31.54 10.04 18.91
CA PRO A 274 -31.51 8.89 18.02
C PRO A 274 -30.26 9.01 17.13
N ASP A 275 -29.15 8.34 17.30
CA ASP A 275 -28.75 7.16 16.65
C ASP A 275 -27.99 7.34 15.37
N VAL A 276 -26.72 7.74 15.46
CA VAL A 276 -25.75 7.36 14.46
C VAL A 276 -24.84 6.35 15.10
N ALA A 277 -25.21 5.08 15.06
CA ALA A 277 -24.37 3.99 15.48
C ALA A 277 -24.04 3.11 14.27
N SER A 278 -22.84 2.59 14.23
CA SER A 278 -22.40 1.59 13.27
C SER A 278 -21.89 0.35 14.00
N ARG A 279 -22.12 -0.81 13.43
CA ARG A 279 -21.58 -2.08 13.93
C ARG A 279 -20.80 -2.77 12.82
N TYR A 280 -19.68 -3.41 13.18
CA TYR A 280 -18.98 -4.28 12.26
C TYR A 280 -19.81 -5.49 11.89
N CYS A 281 -19.90 -5.80 10.59
CA CYS A 281 -20.65 -6.92 10.04
C CYS A 281 -19.88 -7.58 8.89
N ASN A 282 -20.34 -8.76 8.47
CA ASN A 282 -19.88 -9.41 7.26
C ASN A 282 -20.86 -9.13 6.11
N GLU A 283 -20.38 -8.66 4.99
CA GLU A 283 -21.11 -8.47 3.74
C GLU A 283 -20.69 -9.54 2.73
N ASP A 284 -21.66 -10.21 2.13
CA ASP A 284 -21.42 -11.24 1.12
C ASP A 284 -21.54 -10.67 -0.30
N GLY A 285 -20.88 -11.35 -1.24
CA GLY A 285 -21.10 -11.17 -2.67
C GLY A 285 -20.51 -9.87 -3.25
N VAL A 286 -19.45 -9.33 -2.67
CA VAL A 286 -18.72 -8.21 -3.27
C VAL A 286 -17.80 -8.71 -4.36
N GLU A 287 -17.96 -8.15 -5.56
CA GLU A 287 -17.14 -8.49 -6.72
C GLU A 287 -16.45 -7.22 -7.25
N VAL A 288 -15.17 -7.35 -7.58
CA VAL A 288 -14.38 -6.27 -8.17
C VAL A 288 -13.70 -6.81 -9.42
N SER A 289 -13.98 -6.21 -10.55
CA SER A 289 -13.35 -6.58 -11.82
C SER A 289 -12.87 -5.36 -12.57
N GLY A 290 -11.89 -5.54 -13.44
CA GLY A 290 -11.38 -4.43 -14.21
C GLY A 290 -10.39 -4.83 -15.27
N ILE A 291 -10.00 -3.79 -16.03
CA ILE A 291 -9.00 -3.88 -17.09
C ILE A 291 -8.06 -2.70 -16.94
N ASP A 292 -6.77 -2.99 -16.88
CA ASP A 292 -5.71 -2.00 -16.88
C ASP A 292 -4.90 -2.09 -18.18
N PHE A 293 -4.67 -0.96 -18.80
CA PHE A 293 -3.81 -0.82 -19.96
C PHE A 293 -2.69 0.18 -19.67
N SER A 294 -1.45 -0.19 -19.98
CA SER A 294 -0.28 0.69 -19.89
C SER A 294 0.51 0.64 -21.20
N ALA A 295 0.83 1.80 -21.72
CA ALA A 295 1.70 1.97 -22.87
C ALA A 295 2.83 2.93 -22.51
N GLN A 296 4.07 2.50 -22.72
CA GLN A 296 5.26 3.32 -22.50
C GLN A 296 6.13 3.28 -23.73
N TYR A 297 6.67 4.43 -24.08
CA TYR A 297 7.63 4.57 -25.15
C TYR A 297 8.74 5.51 -24.73
N ARG A 298 10.00 5.18 -25.06
CA ARG A 298 11.17 6.04 -24.83
C ARG A 298 12.04 6.04 -26.08
N SER A 299 12.14 7.20 -26.73
CA SER A 299 13.06 7.42 -27.85
C SER A 299 14.52 7.54 -27.36
N ASP A 300 15.44 7.07 -28.17
CA ASP A 300 16.88 7.28 -27.95
C ASP A 300 17.26 8.77 -27.96
N MET A 301 16.42 9.60 -28.56
CA MET A 301 16.58 11.06 -28.63
C MET A 301 15.96 11.81 -27.46
N GLY A 302 15.44 11.09 -26.43
CA GLY A 302 14.95 11.66 -25.17
C GLY A 302 13.45 11.90 -25.08
N LEU A 303 12.67 11.65 -26.15
CA LEU A 303 11.20 11.72 -26.08
C LEU A 303 10.65 10.55 -25.28
N GLY A 304 9.80 10.81 -24.29
CA GLY A 304 9.07 9.83 -23.51
C GLY A 304 7.56 10.02 -23.64
N VAL A 305 6.83 8.92 -23.80
CA VAL A 305 5.37 8.91 -23.77
C VAL A 305 4.93 7.81 -22.82
N LYS A 306 4.02 8.13 -21.91
CA LYS A 306 3.37 7.16 -21.03
C LYS A 306 1.88 7.42 -21.04
N LEU A 307 1.09 6.34 -21.18
CA LEU A 307 -0.36 6.34 -21.08
C LEU A 307 -0.78 5.14 -20.23
N ASP A 308 -1.53 5.39 -19.17
CA ASP A 308 -2.17 4.36 -18.37
C ASP A 308 -3.68 4.62 -18.39
N TYR A 309 -4.45 3.56 -18.52
CA TYR A 309 -5.91 3.58 -18.43
C TYR A 309 -6.37 2.44 -17.57
N SER A 310 -7.35 2.69 -16.69
CA SER A 310 -7.96 1.69 -15.83
C SER A 310 -9.48 1.78 -15.91
N TYR A 311 -10.11 0.64 -16.07
CA TYR A 311 -11.55 0.45 -15.90
C TYR A 311 -11.79 -0.42 -14.68
N LEU A 312 -12.66 0.02 -13.78
CA LEU A 312 -13.03 -0.64 -12.54
C LEU A 312 -14.54 -0.82 -12.48
N HIS A 313 -14.99 -2.03 -12.24
CA HIS A 313 -16.38 -2.36 -11.91
C HIS A 313 -16.45 -2.97 -10.50
N VAL A 314 -17.38 -2.49 -9.68
CA VAL A 314 -17.65 -3.00 -8.34
C VAL A 314 -19.11 -3.41 -8.28
N GLY A 315 -19.35 -4.72 -8.19
CA GLY A 315 -20.68 -5.33 -8.10
C GLY A 315 -20.98 -5.93 -6.73
N GLY A 316 -22.22 -6.32 -6.52
CA GLY A 316 -22.65 -7.10 -5.36
C GLY A 316 -22.65 -6.36 -4.02
N ARG A 317 -22.59 -5.02 -3.97
CA ARG A 317 -22.59 -4.24 -2.74
C ARG A 317 -23.65 -3.14 -2.74
N SER A 318 -24.01 -2.66 -1.55
CA SER A 318 -24.69 -1.39 -1.41
C SER A 318 -23.73 -0.26 -1.81
N VAL A 319 -24.03 0.43 -2.92
CA VAL A 319 -23.19 1.49 -3.49
C VAL A 319 -23.45 2.84 -2.82
N ASP A 320 -24.31 2.88 -1.81
CA ASP A 320 -24.88 4.12 -1.27
C ASP A 320 -24.06 4.76 -0.15
N SER A 321 -22.82 4.30 0.06
CA SER A 321 -21.92 4.95 1.00
C SER A 321 -21.34 6.24 0.40
N GLN A 322 -21.66 7.37 0.99
CA GLN A 322 -21.09 8.67 0.62
C GLN A 322 -19.56 8.73 0.79
N PHE A 323 -18.96 7.81 1.57
CA PHE A 323 -17.53 7.74 1.85
C PHE A 323 -16.75 6.89 0.84
N SER A 324 -17.42 6.06 0.04
CA SER A 324 -16.78 5.17 -0.91
C SER A 324 -17.53 5.16 -2.24
N GLN A 325 -17.12 6.04 -3.13
CA GLN A 325 -17.71 6.21 -4.47
C GLN A 325 -16.65 5.84 -5.52
N PRO A 326 -16.63 4.59 -6.03
CA PRO A 326 -15.70 4.19 -7.05
C PRO A 326 -15.93 4.97 -8.35
N ARG A 327 -14.83 5.34 -9.00
CA ARG A 327 -14.87 5.98 -10.32
C ARG A 327 -14.49 4.94 -11.37
N PRO A 328 -15.41 4.56 -12.27
CA PRO A 328 -15.18 3.44 -13.19
C PRO A 328 -14.01 3.65 -14.12
N HIS A 329 -13.76 4.87 -14.57
CA HIS A 329 -12.72 5.15 -15.53
C HIS A 329 -11.69 6.11 -14.96
N SER A 330 -10.42 5.74 -15.08
CA SER A 330 -9.29 6.62 -14.81
C SER A 330 -8.26 6.52 -15.93
N ALA A 331 -7.62 7.63 -16.24
CA ALA A 331 -6.51 7.67 -17.16
C ALA A 331 -5.42 8.61 -16.66
N THR A 332 -4.16 8.25 -16.89
CA THR A 332 -3.02 9.13 -16.68
C THR A 332 -2.16 9.13 -17.93
N TRP A 333 -1.55 10.28 -18.21
CA TRP A 333 -0.65 10.44 -19.33
C TRP A 333 0.52 11.32 -18.96
N ARG A 334 1.63 11.09 -19.64
CA ARG A 334 2.83 11.88 -19.55
C ARG A 334 3.52 11.94 -20.91
N LEU A 335 3.80 13.13 -21.37
CA LEU A 335 4.70 13.40 -22.46
C LEU A 335 5.91 14.11 -21.88
N ASP A 336 7.11 13.61 -22.08
CA ASP A 336 8.33 14.23 -21.59
C ASP A 336 9.46 14.19 -22.62
N TYR A 337 10.32 15.18 -22.50
CA TYR A 337 11.56 15.25 -23.25
C TYR A 337 12.71 15.45 -22.27
N ASP A 338 13.62 14.49 -22.22
CA ASP A 338 14.78 14.48 -21.31
C ASP A 338 16.04 14.26 -22.12
N ARG A 339 16.89 15.28 -22.20
CA ARG A 339 18.11 15.21 -23.00
C ARG A 339 19.22 16.11 -22.50
N GLN A 340 20.44 15.57 -22.57
CA GLN A 340 21.66 16.37 -22.53
C GLN A 340 21.80 17.08 -23.87
N LEU A 341 21.66 18.39 -23.91
CA LEU A 341 21.77 19.20 -25.15
C LEU A 341 23.21 19.56 -25.47
N CYS A 342 24.02 19.81 -24.44
CA CYS A 342 25.46 20.00 -24.55
C CYS A 342 26.15 19.58 -23.24
N SER A 343 27.48 19.64 -23.19
CA SER A 343 28.28 19.17 -22.04
C SER A 343 27.89 19.80 -20.70
N PHE A 344 27.38 21.01 -20.71
CA PHE A 344 27.06 21.78 -19.53
C PHE A 344 25.53 21.95 -19.28
N TYR A 345 24.66 21.48 -20.20
CA TYR A 345 23.23 21.72 -20.07
C TYR A 345 22.37 20.54 -20.43
N ARG A 346 21.50 20.13 -19.48
CA ARG A 346 20.45 19.13 -19.65
C ARG A 346 19.09 19.74 -19.37
N ILE A 347 18.10 19.37 -20.18
CA ILE A 347 16.71 19.77 -20.03
C ILE A 347 15.82 18.53 -19.82
N ASN A 348 14.89 18.64 -18.88
CA ASN A 348 13.76 17.74 -18.76
C ASN A 348 12.48 18.58 -18.71
N ALA A 349 11.65 18.47 -19.74
CA ALA A 349 10.33 19.11 -19.80
C ALA A 349 9.27 18.03 -19.84
N ALA A 350 8.22 18.15 -19.02
CA ALA A 350 7.15 17.17 -19.00
C ALA A 350 5.77 17.82 -18.87
N LEU A 351 4.83 17.34 -19.67
CA LEU A 351 3.41 17.61 -19.54
C LEU A 351 2.72 16.31 -19.13
N SER A 352 2.07 16.31 -18.00
CA SER A 352 1.33 15.15 -17.49
C SER A 352 -0.07 15.53 -17.09
N GLY A 353 -0.96 14.55 -17.05
CA GLY A 353 -2.31 14.75 -16.60
C GLY A 353 -2.96 13.48 -16.12
N ARG A 354 -4.10 13.66 -15.50
CA ARG A 354 -4.99 12.57 -15.09
C ARG A 354 -6.44 12.95 -15.37
N TYR A 355 -7.21 11.94 -15.72
CA TYR A 355 -8.66 12.00 -15.86
C TYR A 355 -9.28 11.02 -14.86
N LEU A 356 -10.37 11.43 -14.23
CA LEU A 356 -11.25 10.57 -13.44
C LEU A 356 -12.70 10.79 -13.89
N SER A 357 -13.42 9.70 -14.15
CA SER A 357 -14.84 9.74 -14.50
C SER A 357 -15.70 10.20 -13.33
N SER A 358 -16.96 10.47 -13.56
CA SER A 358 -17.95 10.59 -12.49
C SER A 358 -17.99 9.30 -11.66
N PRO A 359 -18.30 9.38 -10.35
CA PRO A 359 -18.50 8.20 -9.53
C PRO A 359 -19.67 7.34 -10.04
N ASP A 360 -19.55 6.03 -9.87
CA ASP A 360 -20.63 5.08 -10.05
C ASP A 360 -21.39 4.96 -8.73
N THR A 361 -22.50 5.70 -8.60
CA THR A 361 -23.26 5.81 -7.35
C THR A 361 -24.69 6.23 -7.62
N ASN A 362 -25.63 5.77 -6.79
CA ASN A 362 -27.03 6.22 -6.78
C ASN A 362 -27.21 7.56 -6.04
N ILE A 363 -26.17 8.07 -5.39
CA ILE A 363 -26.22 9.36 -4.67
C ILE A 363 -26.31 10.50 -5.67
N LYS A 364 -27.39 11.28 -5.62
CA LYS A 364 -27.64 12.40 -6.56
C LYS A 364 -26.65 13.56 -6.43
N LYS A 365 -26.02 13.72 -5.26
CA LYS A 365 -25.06 14.79 -4.96
C LYS A 365 -23.63 14.23 -4.95
N HIS A 366 -23.02 14.19 -6.11
CA HIS A 366 -21.63 13.76 -6.28
C HIS A 366 -20.91 14.69 -7.26
N ASP A 367 -19.59 14.63 -7.27
CA ASP A 367 -18.77 15.39 -8.21
C ASP A 367 -18.83 14.76 -9.62
N SER A 368 -18.65 15.59 -10.63
CA SER A 368 -18.56 15.16 -12.02
C SER A 368 -17.17 14.62 -12.35
N SER A 369 -16.99 14.14 -13.58
CA SER A 369 -15.65 13.83 -14.11
C SER A 369 -14.77 15.07 -14.12
N TYR A 370 -13.47 14.90 -13.95
CA TYR A 370 -12.50 16.00 -13.98
C TYR A 370 -11.15 15.58 -14.53
N GLN A 371 -10.35 16.60 -14.90
CA GLN A 371 -8.99 16.44 -15.36
C GLN A 371 -8.08 17.41 -14.60
N LEU A 372 -6.91 16.94 -14.23
CA LEU A 372 -5.85 17.77 -13.67
C LEU A 372 -4.60 17.63 -14.53
N TRP A 373 -4.01 18.75 -14.88
CA TRP A 373 -2.81 18.81 -15.70
C TRP A 373 -1.67 19.47 -14.96
N LYS A 374 -0.47 18.99 -15.21
CA LYS A 374 0.77 19.47 -14.60
C LYS A 374 1.84 19.64 -15.66
N PHE A 375 2.50 20.78 -15.63
CA PHE A 375 3.69 21.04 -16.40
C PHE A 375 4.91 21.12 -15.46
N THR A 376 6.02 20.47 -15.84
CA THR A 376 7.30 20.57 -15.13
C THR A 376 8.40 20.85 -16.12
N LEU A 377 9.32 21.76 -15.74
CA LEU A 377 10.55 22.07 -16.47
C LEU A 377 11.70 22.00 -15.48
N GLN A 378 12.63 21.09 -15.72
CA GLN A 378 13.87 20.98 -14.97
C GLN A 378 15.03 21.30 -15.90
N GLN A 379 15.90 22.17 -15.45
CA GLN A 379 17.10 22.56 -16.15
C GLN A 379 18.31 22.31 -15.26
N ARG A 380 19.29 21.61 -15.78
CA ARG A 380 20.51 21.28 -15.05
C ARG A 380 21.71 21.84 -15.78
N PHE A 381 22.48 22.66 -15.07
CA PHE A 381 23.69 23.32 -15.57
C PHE A 381 24.90 22.75 -14.84
N LEU A 382 25.96 22.43 -15.60
CA LEU A 382 27.30 22.00 -15.12
C LEU A 382 27.22 20.81 -14.14
N ASP A 383 26.16 20.02 -14.23
CA ASP A 383 25.84 18.93 -13.25
C ASP A 383 25.80 19.38 -11.78
N ALA A 384 25.84 20.69 -11.54
CA ALA A 384 25.87 21.27 -10.20
C ALA A 384 24.65 22.13 -9.85
N VAL A 385 24.04 22.81 -10.82
CA VAL A 385 22.90 23.71 -10.58
C VAL A 385 21.62 23.12 -11.19
N ASN A 386 20.60 22.93 -10.40
CA ASN A 386 19.29 22.49 -10.87
C ASN A 386 18.23 23.57 -10.61
N LEU A 387 17.57 23.99 -11.68
CA LEU A 387 16.45 24.91 -11.67
C LEU A 387 15.18 24.12 -12.01
N ASN A 388 14.19 24.15 -11.14
CA ASN A 388 12.93 23.46 -11.30
C ASN A 388 11.78 24.47 -11.36
N PHE A 389 10.93 24.34 -12.36
CA PHE A 389 9.69 25.09 -12.49
C PHE A 389 8.54 24.10 -12.64
N THR A 390 7.51 24.27 -11.84
CA THR A 390 6.31 23.40 -11.86
C THR A 390 5.06 24.25 -11.84
N VAL A 391 4.09 23.89 -12.69
CA VAL A 391 2.73 24.39 -12.63
C VAL A 391 1.81 23.20 -12.40
N ASP A 392 1.26 23.11 -11.21
CA ASP A 392 0.22 22.12 -10.88
C ASP A 392 -1.16 22.70 -11.21
N ASN A 393 -2.08 21.81 -11.58
CA ASN A 393 -3.44 22.18 -12.00
C ASN A 393 -3.42 23.28 -13.06
N LEU A 394 -2.72 23.03 -14.16
CA LEU A 394 -2.39 23.99 -15.23
C LEU A 394 -3.61 24.78 -15.74
N PHE A 395 -4.79 24.17 -15.78
CA PHE A 395 -6.03 24.79 -16.24
C PHE A 395 -6.90 25.35 -15.10
N GLY A 396 -6.42 25.31 -13.85
CA GLY A 396 -7.09 25.93 -12.71
C GLY A 396 -8.42 25.27 -12.33
N TYR A 397 -8.54 23.96 -12.51
CA TYR A 397 -9.76 23.25 -12.12
C TYR A 397 -10.04 23.41 -10.62
N THR A 398 -11.29 23.73 -10.28
CA THR A 398 -11.82 23.69 -8.92
C THR A 398 -13.21 23.11 -8.95
N PRO A 399 -13.60 22.22 -8.02
CA PRO A 399 -14.95 21.71 -7.94
C PRO A 399 -15.96 22.87 -7.73
N LYS A 400 -17.10 22.84 -8.41
CA LYS A 400 -18.18 23.81 -8.18
C LYS A 400 -18.82 23.65 -6.79
N ASN A 401 -18.93 22.39 -6.35
CA ASN A 401 -19.37 22.01 -5.02
C ASN A 401 -18.39 21.00 -4.46
N TYR A 402 -18.19 21.03 -3.15
CA TYR A 402 -17.32 20.06 -2.48
C TYR A 402 -18.15 18.94 -1.88
N TYR A 403 -17.94 17.75 -2.39
CA TYR A 403 -18.48 16.49 -1.88
C TYR A 403 -17.31 15.62 -1.38
N TRP A 404 -17.60 14.54 -0.70
CA TRP A 404 -16.56 13.59 -0.26
C TRP A 404 -15.74 13.00 -1.42
N SER A 405 -16.33 12.92 -2.61
CA SER A 405 -15.70 12.45 -3.84
C SER A 405 -14.94 13.54 -4.62
N SER A 406 -14.98 14.79 -4.19
CA SER A 406 -14.39 15.91 -4.92
C SER A 406 -12.88 15.90 -4.87
N ALA A 407 -12.26 16.38 -5.93
CA ALA A 407 -10.80 16.57 -5.96
C ALA A 407 -10.41 17.63 -4.92
N MET A 408 -9.52 17.26 -4.01
CA MET A 408 -8.89 18.23 -3.12
C MET A 408 -7.83 19.00 -3.90
N THR A 409 -8.15 20.22 -4.31
CA THR A 409 -7.23 21.10 -5.04
C THR A 409 -7.40 22.55 -4.60
N THR A 410 -6.28 23.24 -4.46
CA THR A 410 -6.21 24.67 -4.12
C THR A 410 -6.29 25.58 -5.38
N GLY A 411 -6.60 25.00 -6.55
CA GLY A 411 -6.49 25.69 -7.83
C GLY A 411 -5.09 25.57 -8.43
N ARG A 412 -4.74 26.50 -9.32
CA ARG A 412 -3.42 26.53 -9.98
C ARG A 412 -2.34 26.97 -8.99
N THR A 413 -1.25 26.18 -8.92
CA THR A 413 -0.09 26.51 -8.09
C THR A 413 1.18 26.54 -8.93
N PHE A 414 2.09 27.44 -8.56
CA PHE A 414 3.40 27.59 -9.18
C PHE A 414 4.48 27.30 -8.15
N THR A 415 5.45 26.50 -8.53
CA THR A 415 6.60 26.18 -7.69
C THR A 415 7.88 26.44 -8.46
N VAL A 416 8.79 27.18 -7.85
CA VAL A 416 10.15 27.39 -8.35
C VAL A 416 11.11 26.86 -7.32
N GLY A 417 12.06 26.04 -7.74
CA GLY A 417 13.10 25.49 -6.88
C GLY A 417 14.49 25.67 -7.51
N LEU A 418 15.45 26.07 -6.69
CA LEU A 418 16.85 26.12 -7.03
C LEU A 418 17.62 25.21 -6.08
N SER A 419 18.44 24.33 -6.64
CA SER A 419 19.36 23.48 -5.88
C SER A 419 20.76 23.57 -6.46
N ILE A 420 21.76 23.79 -5.62
CA ILE A 420 23.16 23.91 -5.99
C ILE A 420 23.95 22.85 -5.20
N ASP A 421 24.66 22.01 -5.95
CA ASP A 421 25.67 21.08 -5.40
C ASP A 421 27.01 21.85 -5.33
N ILE A 422 27.33 22.27 -4.12
CA ILE A 422 28.51 23.15 -3.89
C ILE A 422 29.81 22.44 -4.26
N ASP A 423 29.93 21.13 -3.93
CA ASP A 423 31.15 20.37 -4.20
C ASP A 423 31.44 20.22 -5.71
N ARG A 424 30.38 20.07 -6.49
CA ARG A 424 30.49 20.03 -7.96
C ARG A 424 30.67 21.40 -8.55
N PHE A 425 29.98 22.40 -8.03
CA PHE A 425 30.07 23.77 -8.49
C PHE A 425 31.50 24.31 -8.36
N VAL A 426 32.14 24.12 -7.20
CA VAL A 426 33.53 24.55 -6.95
C VAL A 426 34.55 23.82 -7.82
N LYS A 427 34.29 22.59 -8.24
CA LYS A 427 35.20 21.84 -9.14
C LYS A 427 35.15 22.25 -10.59
N VAL A 428 34.16 23.06 -10.98
CA VAL A 428 34.02 23.57 -12.36
C VAL A 428 34.78 24.86 -12.56
N PHE A 429 35.04 25.60 -11.53
CA PHE A 429 35.83 26.81 -11.50
C PHE A 429 37.16 26.60 -10.78
#